data_3399e7e349c42d3fadd7df7c8b2395eb
#
_entry.id   3399e7e349c42d3fadd7df7c8b2395eb
#
_cell.length_a   1.000
_cell.length_b   1.000
_cell.length_c   1.000
_cell.angle_alpha   90.00
_cell.angle_beta   90.00
_cell.angle_gamma   90.00
#
_symmetry.space_group_name_H-M   'P 1'
#
loop_
_entity.id
_entity.type
_entity.pdbx_description
1 polymer ?
#
loop_
_entity_poly.entity_id
_entity_poly.type
_entity_poly.pdbx_seq_one_letter_code
_entity_poly.pdbx_strand_id
1 'polypeptide(L)'
;EISQGAGRLAGHLGLDNLIMFYDSNDIQLSTATDAVTSEDVAKKYEAWHWKVITIDGNDPDAIRTALTEAKAVTGQPTLIIGKTIMGKGARKADDSSYERNCATHGAPLGGDAYINTIKNLGGDPTNPFQIFPEVKELYAKRAEELKKIVAEKYAAKAEWTKANPELAAKLELWFSGKAPKVNWNVIEQKAGDATRSASAKVLGVLATEVENMIVSSADLSNSDKTDGFLKKTHAFTKDDFTGAFLQAGVSELTMACCCLGMALHGGVIAACATFFVFSDYMKPAIRMAALMELPVKFIWTHDAFRVGEDGPTHEPVEQEAQIRLMEKLKNHKGHNSMLVLRPADAEETTVAWKLAMENTSTPTALIFSRQNIANLPAGNDYSQAAKGAYIVAGSDENPDVILVASGSEVSTLEAGAELLRKDGIKIRIVSAPSEGLFRSQSKEYQNSIIPTGAKVFG
;
A
#
# COMPACT_ATOMS: atom_id res chain seq x y z
N GLU A 1 7.98 -1.40 -14.75
CA GLU A 1 6.73 -2.19 -14.66
C GLU A 1 5.59 -1.34 -14.07
N ILE A 2 5.79 -0.73 -12.89
CA ILE A 2 4.75 0.05 -12.18
C ILE A 2 4.28 1.24 -13.01
N SER A 3 5.18 1.97 -13.64
CA SER A 3 4.85 3.15 -14.48
C SER A 3 3.91 2.82 -15.63
N GLN A 4 3.95 1.61 -16.18
CA GLN A 4 3.05 1.18 -17.25
C GLN A 4 1.61 1.01 -16.74
N GLY A 5 1.42 0.31 -15.61
CA GLY A 5 0.10 0.17 -15.00
C GLY A 5 -0.48 1.51 -14.54
N ALA A 6 0.33 2.35 -13.90
CA ALA A 6 -0.06 3.70 -13.49
C ALA A 6 -0.39 4.59 -14.70
N GLY A 7 0.42 4.53 -15.78
CA GLY A 7 0.18 5.28 -17.01
C GLY A 7 -1.15 4.88 -17.66
N ARG A 8 -1.40 3.57 -17.81
CA ARG A 8 -2.68 3.06 -18.34
C ARG A 8 -3.87 3.54 -17.53
N LEU A 9 -3.79 3.41 -16.21
CA LEU A 9 -4.89 3.80 -15.31
C LEU A 9 -5.13 5.31 -15.33
N ALA A 10 -4.08 6.12 -15.30
CA ALA A 10 -4.20 7.58 -15.37
C ALA A 10 -4.84 8.07 -16.66
N GLY A 11 -4.47 7.47 -17.80
CA GLY A 11 -5.10 7.78 -19.08
C GLY A 11 -6.55 7.34 -19.16
N HIS A 12 -6.87 6.13 -18.65
CA HIS A 12 -8.24 5.62 -18.57
C HIS A 12 -9.15 6.53 -17.74
N LEU A 13 -8.67 7.00 -16.60
CA LEU A 13 -9.40 7.91 -15.71
C LEU A 13 -9.34 9.38 -16.16
N GLY A 14 -8.57 9.72 -17.18
CA GLY A 14 -8.46 11.08 -17.70
C GLY A 14 -7.89 12.09 -16.71
N LEU A 15 -6.86 11.71 -15.94
CA LEU A 15 -6.28 12.54 -14.87
C LEU A 15 -5.49 13.73 -15.44
N ASP A 16 -6.17 14.78 -15.82
CA ASP A 16 -5.58 15.96 -16.51
C ASP A 16 -4.68 16.83 -15.64
N ASN A 17 -4.76 16.69 -14.33
CA ASN A 17 -3.84 17.32 -13.38
C ASN A 17 -2.49 16.60 -13.26
N LEU A 18 -2.32 15.42 -13.92
CA LEU A 18 -1.07 14.67 -13.91
C LEU A 18 -0.21 15.07 -15.12
N ILE A 19 0.93 15.69 -14.83
CA ILE A 19 1.96 16.00 -15.82
C ILE A 19 3.21 15.23 -15.43
N MET A 20 3.68 14.38 -16.35
CA MET A 20 4.88 13.57 -16.14
C MET A 20 5.98 14.01 -17.11
N PHE A 21 7.20 14.17 -16.62
CA PHE A 21 8.38 14.40 -17.43
C PHE A 21 9.20 13.10 -17.52
N TYR A 22 9.44 12.61 -18.73
CA TYR A 22 10.29 11.47 -19.00
C TYR A 22 11.65 11.96 -19.52
N ASP A 23 12.69 11.78 -18.71
CA ASP A 23 14.08 12.02 -19.09
C ASP A 23 14.54 10.87 -20.00
N SER A 24 14.52 11.12 -21.32
CA SER A 24 14.85 10.15 -22.36
C SER A 24 16.29 10.37 -22.84
N ASN A 25 17.25 9.82 -22.12
CA ASN A 25 18.68 10.01 -22.36
C ASN A 25 19.36 8.83 -23.05
N ASP A 26 18.61 7.79 -23.40
CA ASP A 26 19.02 6.61 -24.17
C ASP A 26 20.09 5.71 -23.48
N ILE A 27 20.41 5.94 -22.19
CA ILE A 27 21.43 5.21 -21.43
C ILE A 27 20.82 4.55 -20.18
N GLN A 28 21.30 3.35 -19.88
CA GLN A 28 21.05 2.60 -18.66
C GLN A 28 22.36 2.39 -17.89
N LEU A 29 22.29 1.69 -16.75
CA LEU A 29 23.46 1.44 -15.90
C LEU A 29 24.57 0.67 -16.64
N SER A 30 24.20 -0.31 -17.47
CA SER A 30 25.18 -1.21 -18.11
C SER A 30 25.15 -1.21 -19.62
N THR A 31 24.16 -0.56 -20.25
CA THR A 31 24.00 -0.56 -21.72
C THR A 31 23.16 0.62 -22.19
N ALA A 32 23.11 0.85 -23.51
CA ALA A 32 22.14 1.75 -24.12
C ALA A 32 20.73 1.11 -24.12
N THR A 33 19.69 1.94 -24.19
CA THR A 33 18.29 1.47 -24.11
C THR A 33 17.88 0.64 -25.32
N ASP A 34 18.45 0.89 -26.50
CA ASP A 34 18.19 0.15 -27.73
C ASP A 34 18.63 -1.34 -27.67
N ALA A 35 19.56 -1.67 -26.79
CA ALA A 35 19.93 -3.06 -26.52
C ALA A 35 18.83 -3.85 -25.75
N VAL A 36 17.84 -3.17 -25.17
CA VAL A 36 16.83 -3.75 -24.28
C VAL A 36 15.42 -3.58 -24.80
N THR A 37 15.12 -2.47 -25.46
CA THR A 37 13.76 -2.16 -25.94
C THR A 37 13.78 -1.46 -27.29
N SER A 38 12.75 -1.76 -28.08
CA SER A 38 12.41 -1.06 -29.33
C SER A 38 11.09 -0.31 -29.22
N GLU A 39 10.59 -0.09 -27.99
CA GLU A 39 9.31 0.57 -27.77
C GLU A 39 9.32 2.03 -28.23
N ASP A 40 8.27 2.42 -28.94
CA ASP A 40 7.92 3.83 -29.16
C ASP A 40 7.09 4.32 -27.96
N VAL A 41 7.77 4.95 -27.01
CA VAL A 41 7.15 5.43 -25.77
C VAL A 41 6.06 6.46 -26.07
N ALA A 42 6.23 7.31 -27.07
CA ALA A 42 5.22 8.30 -27.44
C ALA A 42 3.92 7.62 -27.86
N LYS A 43 3.98 6.73 -28.86
CA LYS A 43 2.79 5.98 -29.32
C LYS A 43 2.15 5.12 -28.22
N LYS A 44 2.96 4.56 -27.32
CA LYS A 44 2.45 3.77 -26.19
C LYS A 44 1.58 4.61 -25.26
N TYR A 45 2.03 5.79 -24.87
CA TYR A 45 1.27 6.69 -24.01
C TYR A 45 0.08 7.32 -24.74
N GLU A 46 0.23 7.66 -26.04
CA GLU A 46 -0.89 8.09 -26.87
C GLU A 46 -2.01 7.04 -26.93
N ALA A 47 -1.65 5.74 -27.07
CA ALA A 47 -2.60 4.64 -27.03
C ALA A 47 -3.31 4.51 -25.65
N TRP A 48 -2.71 5.01 -24.59
CA TRP A 48 -3.33 5.12 -23.26
C TRP A 48 -4.08 6.44 -23.04
N HIS A 49 -4.33 7.21 -24.12
CA HIS A 49 -5.04 8.50 -24.07
C HIS A 49 -4.30 9.61 -23.30
N TRP A 50 -2.98 9.61 -23.35
CA TRP A 50 -2.16 10.72 -22.88
C TRP A 50 -1.91 11.74 -24.00
N LYS A 51 -1.87 13.02 -23.68
CA LYS A 51 -1.21 14.03 -24.51
C LYS A 51 0.29 13.82 -24.40
N VAL A 52 0.98 13.69 -25.54
CA VAL A 52 2.44 13.54 -25.58
C VAL A 52 3.09 14.75 -26.23
N ILE A 53 4.14 15.28 -25.60
CA ILE A 53 4.93 16.42 -26.11
C ILE A 53 6.39 16.00 -26.06
N THR A 54 7.08 16.02 -27.21
CA THR A 54 8.52 15.70 -27.29
C THR A 54 9.35 16.97 -27.51
N ILE A 55 10.38 17.17 -26.68
CA ILE A 55 11.21 18.37 -26.67
C ILE A 55 12.69 18.03 -26.52
N ASP A 56 13.56 19.01 -26.79
CA ASP A 56 14.92 19.02 -26.23
C ASP A 56 14.82 19.24 -24.73
N GLY A 57 15.09 18.18 -23.94
CA GLY A 57 15.02 18.20 -22.48
C GLY A 57 16.18 18.94 -21.80
N ASN A 58 17.15 19.44 -22.58
CA ASN A 58 18.23 20.29 -22.09
C ASN A 58 17.99 21.79 -22.41
N ASP A 59 16.90 22.12 -23.09
CA ASP A 59 16.51 23.51 -23.39
C ASP A 59 15.49 24.03 -22.37
N PRO A 60 15.84 24.98 -21.48
CA PRO A 60 14.92 25.53 -20.49
C PRO A 60 13.68 26.21 -21.10
N ASP A 61 13.76 26.79 -22.25
CA ASP A 61 12.63 27.49 -22.88
C ASP A 61 11.67 26.50 -23.53
N ALA A 62 12.17 25.41 -24.11
CA ALA A 62 11.36 24.30 -24.59
C ALA A 62 10.62 23.64 -23.40
N ILE A 63 11.29 23.44 -22.25
CA ILE A 63 10.66 22.92 -21.03
C ILE A 63 9.55 23.84 -20.54
N ARG A 64 9.76 25.15 -20.45
CA ARG A 64 8.74 26.14 -20.04
C ARG A 64 7.53 26.11 -20.97
N THR A 65 7.76 26.06 -22.27
CA THR A 65 6.71 26.00 -23.28
C THR A 65 5.88 24.74 -23.12
N ALA A 66 6.53 23.57 -23.03
CA ALA A 66 5.85 22.29 -22.83
C ALA A 66 5.06 22.22 -21.54
N LEU A 67 5.58 22.73 -20.43
CA LEU A 67 4.86 22.81 -19.15
C LEU A 67 3.64 23.75 -19.23
N THR A 68 3.74 24.86 -19.98
CA THR A 68 2.62 25.77 -20.20
C THR A 68 1.52 25.10 -21.03
N GLU A 69 1.89 24.41 -22.11
CA GLU A 69 0.96 23.61 -22.91
C GLU A 69 0.29 22.51 -22.07
N ALA A 70 1.10 21.75 -21.32
CA ALA A 70 0.61 20.65 -20.48
C ALA A 70 -0.41 21.12 -19.43
N LYS A 71 -0.22 22.28 -18.82
CA LYS A 71 -1.17 22.85 -17.84
C LYS A 71 -2.49 23.29 -18.45
N ALA A 72 -2.55 23.49 -19.76
CA ALA A 72 -3.78 23.86 -20.47
C ALA A 72 -4.57 22.64 -20.98
N VAL A 73 -4.00 21.45 -20.91
CA VAL A 73 -4.65 20.20 -21.31
C VAL A 73 -5.74 19.82 -20.31
N THR A 74 -6.90 19.43 -20.81
CA THR A 74 -8.02 18.96 -19.99
C THR A 74 -8.49 17.57 -20.45
N GLY A 75 -9.02 16.78 -19.51
CA GLY A 75 -9.60 15.47 -19.77
C GLY A 75 -8.60 14.36 -20.12
N GLN A 76 -7.30 14.60 -20.05
CA GLN A 76 -6.25 13.60 -20.24
C GLN A 76 -4.94 14.03 -19.57
N PRO A 77 -4.13 13.10 -19.04
CA PRO A 77 -2.81 13.40 -18.50
C PRO A 77 -1.82 13.75 -19.61
N THR A 78 -0.71 14.43 -19.25
CA THR A 78 0.34 14.83 -20.21
C THR A 78 1.67 14.17 -19.89
N LEU A 79 2.30 13.56 -20.91
CA LEU A 79 3.69 13.11 -20.89
C LEU A 79 4.56 14.09 -21.69
N ILE A 80 5.56 14.68 -21.05
CA ILE A 80 6.62 15.43 -21.71
C ILE A 80 7.83 14.51 -21.85
N ILE A 81 8.22 14.17 -23.09
CA ILE A 81 9.43 13.40 -23.40
C ILE A 81 10.55 14.39 -23.66
N GLY A 82 11.42 14.60 -22.66
CA GLY A 82 12.62 15.41 -22.80
C GLY A 82 13.79 14.57 -23.29
N LYS A 83 14.23 14.79 -24.51
CA LYS A 83 15.48 14.20 -25.01
C LYS A 83 16.66 14.89 -24.35
N THR A 84 17.41 14.14 -23.54
CA THR A 84 18.53 14.66 -22.74
C THR A 84 19.85 13.94 -23.08
N ILE A 85 20.91 14.43 -22.48
CA ILE A 85 22.24 13.84 -22.60
C ILE A 85 22.67 13.30 -21.25
N MET A 86 22.82 11.96 -21.13
CA MET A 86 23.37 11.34 -19.93
C MET A 86 24.78 11.90 -19.65
N GLY A 87 24.99 12.38 -18.40
CA GLY A 87 26.25 12.97 -18.00
C GLY A 87 26.62 14.23 -18.76
N LYS A 88 25.63 15.08 -19.14
CA LYS A 88 25.87 16.32 -19.87
C LYS A 88 26.99 17.16 -19.24
N GLY A 89 28.01 17.50 -19.99
CA GLY A 89 29.18 18.27 -19.56
C GLY A 89 30.24 17.43 -18.85
N ALA A 90 30.04 16.14 -18.63
CA ALA A 90 31.04 15.29 -17.97
C ALA A 90 32.30 15.13 -18.88
N ARG A 91 33.48 15.17 -18.21
CA ARG A 91 34.80 15.01 -18.85
C ARG A 91 35.57 13.88 -18.19
N LYS A 92 36.42 13.23 -18.98
CA LYS A 92 37.41 12.26 -18.46
C LYS A 92 38.67 12.97 -17.94
N ALA A 93 39.60 12.20 -17.37
CA ALA A 93 40.88 12.73 -16.88
C ALA A 93 41.74 13.35 -18.01
N ASP A 94 41.62 12.86 -19.25
CA ASP A 94 42.28 13.39 -20.45
C ASP A 94 41.50 14.56 -21.10
N ASP A 95 40.48 15.07 -20.43
CA ASP A 95 39.58 16.14 -20.87
C ASP A 95 38.69 15.78 -22.09
N SER A 96 38.68 14.53 -22.54
CA SER A 96 37.75 14.08 -23.56
C SER A 96 36.31 13.97 -23.00
N SER A 97 35.27 13.99 -23.86
CA SER A 97 33.88 13.88 -23.43
C SER A 97 33.60 12.54 -22.77
N TYR A 98 32.84 12.59 -21.65
CA TYR A 98 32.36 11.40 -20.96
C TYR A 98 30.83 11.29 -21.02
N GLU A 99 30.17 12.11 -21.85
CA GLU A 99 28.74 12.08 -22.11
C GLU A 99 28.30 10.78 -22.77
N ARG A 100 27.01 10.42 -22.59
CA ARG A 100 26.39 9.25 -23.25
C ARG A 100 27.09 7.93 -22.95
N ASN A 101 27.75 7.83 -21.79
CA ASN A 101 28.51 6.64 -21.40
C ASN A 101 27.88 5.99 -20.18
N CYS A 102 27.60 4.68 -20.26
CA CYS A 102 27.05 3.92 -19.13
C CYS A 102 27.89 4.05 -17.86
N ALA A 103 29.21 4.19 -17.97
CA ALA A 103 30.10 4.35 -16.82
C ALA A 103 29.89 5.66 -16.03
N THR A 104 29.18 6.66 -16.59
CA THR A 104 28.79 7.87 -15.83
C THR A 104 27.52 7.67 -15.02
N HIS A 105 26.79 6.56 -15.22
CA HIS A 105 25.56 6.27 -14.51
C HIS A 105 25.87 5.75 -13.10
N GLY A 106 25.73 6.63 -12.11
CA GLY A 106 25.91 6.26 -10.70
C GLY A 106 27.38 6.12 -10.23
N ALA A 107 28.37 6.28 -11.10
CA ALA A 107 29.77 6.30 -10.72
C ALA A 107 30.25 7.74 -10.43
N PRO A 108 30.86 7.99 -9.25
CA PRO A 108 31.36 9.32 -8.94
C PRO A 108 32.58 9.67 -9.83
N LEU A 109 32.63 10.91 -10.30
CA LEU A 109 33.81 11.43 -10.96
C LEU A 109 34.86 11.77 -9.89
N GLY A 110 36.14 11.40 -10.12
CA GLY A 110 37.25 11.67 -9.20
C GLY A 110 38.48 12.24 -9.90
N GLY A 111 39.41 12.80 -9.14
CA GLY A 111 40.68 13.33 -9.66
C GLY A 111 40.47 14.37 -10.76
N ASP A 112 41.29 14.27 -11.83
CA ASP A 112 41.26 15.21 -12.96
C ASP A 112 39.91 15.19 -13.71
N ALA A 113 39.21 14.06 -13.79
CA ALA A 113 37.88 13.98 -14.41
C ALA A 113 36.86 14.89 -13.68
N TYR A 114 36.89 14.93 -12.36
CA TYR A 114 36.06 15.83 -11.58
C TYR A 114 36.43 17.30 -11.83
N ILE A 115 37.72 17.63 -11.79
CA ILE A 115 38.23 18.98 -12.02
C ILE A 115 37.84 19.48 -13.41
N ASN A 116 38.05 18.65 -14.44
CA ASN A 116 37.73 18.99 -15.84
C ASN A 116 36.22 19.17 -16.03
N THR A 117 35.40 18.33 -15.40
CA THR A 117 33.95 18.45 -15.46
C THR A 117 33.45 19.76 -14.82
N ILE A 118 33.94 20.11 -13.62
CA ILE A 118 33.55 21.36 -12.96
C ILE A 118 33.91 22.58 -13.82
N LYS A 119 35.15 22.60 -14.37
CA LYS A 119 35.58 23.67 -15.27
C LYS A 119 34.71 23.74 -16.52
N ASN A 120 34.43 22.60 -17.17
CA ASN A 120 33.60 22.54 -18.39
C ASN A 120 32.15 23.04 -18.12
N LEU A 121 31.64 22.88 -16.89
CA LEU A 121 30.34 23.40 -16.46
C LEU A 121 30.39 24.85 -15.97
N GLY A 122 31.55 25.54 -16.09
CA GLY A 122 31.73 26.93 -15.67
C GLY A 122 31.92 27.16 -14.17
N GLY A 123 32.15 26.08 -13.40
CA GLY A 123 32.38 26.12 -11.97
C GLY A 123 33.86 26.27 -11.60
N ASP A 124 34.13 26.52 -10.32
CA ASP A 124 35.48 26.55 -9.72
C ASP A 124 35.73 25.25 -8.95
N PRO A 125 36.69 24.39 -9.38
CA PRO A 125 37.00 23.14 -8.68
C PRO A 125 37.51 23.35 -7.24
N THR A 126 38.04 24.55 -6.93
CA THR A 126 38.51 24.88 -5.58
C THR A 126 37.37 25.32 -4.66
N ASN A 127 36.21 25.69 -5.23
CA ASN A 127 34.99 26.03 -4.52
C ASN A 127 33.75 25.41 -5.20
N PRO A 128 33.63 24.08 -5.25
CA PRO A 128 32.64 23.37 -6.06
C PRO A 128 31.19 23.57 -5.57
N PHE A 129 31.00 24.07 -4.36
CA PHE A 129 29.69 24.39 -3.80
C PHE A 129 29.32 25.88 -3.91
N GLN A 130 30.05 26.62 -4.73
CA GLN A 130 29.73 28.03 -5.00
C GLN A 130 28.32 28.15 -5.61
N ILE A 131 27.51 29.03 -5.02
CA ILE A 131 26.23 29.43 -5.60
C ILE A 131 26.48 30.77 -6.31
N PHE A 132 26.26 30.82 -7.61
CA PHE A 132 26.45 32.02 -8.40
C PHE A 132 25.49 33.16 -7.94
N PRO A 133 25.93 34.41 -7.95
CA PRO A 133 25.11 35.55 -7.49
C PRO A 133 23.77 35.66 -8.21
N GLU A 134 23.74 35.48 -9.52
CA GLU A 134 22.53 35.53 -10.35
C GLU A 134 21.52 34.43 -9.99
N VAL A 135 22.01 33.24 -9.56
CA VAL A 135 21.15 32.17 -9.05
C VAL A 135 20.53 32.56 -7.72
N LYS A 136 21.30 33.16 -6.80
CA LYS A 136 20.76 33.70 -5.52
C LYS A 136 19.68 34.73 -5.75
N GLU A 137 19.89 35.65 -6.67
CA GLU A 137 18.94 36.73 -7.01
C GLU A 137 17.65 36.11 -7.62
N LEU A 138 17.79 35.18 -8.57
CA LEU A 138 16.67 34.49 -9.19
C LEU A 138 15.79 33.77 -8.15
N TYR A 139 16.42 33.00 -7.27
CA TYR A 139 15.69 32.28 -6.23
C TYR A 139 15.10 33.21 -5.16
N ALA A 140 15.79 34.29 -4.80
CA ALA A 140 15.25 35.29 -3.87
C ALA A 140 13.98 35.95 -4.43
N LYS A 141 14.01 36.36 -5.71
CA LYS A 141 12.85 36.93 -6.40
C LYS A 141 11.69 35.90 -6.42
N ARG A 142 11.97 34.65 -6.78
CA ARG A 142 10.96 33.61 -6.81
C ARG A 142 10.39 33.32 -5.42
N ALA A 143 11.21 33.34 -4.39
CA ALA A 143 10.75 33.16 -3.00
C ALA A 143 9.73 34.23 -2.59
N GLU A 144 9.94 35.49 -2.95
CA GLU A 144 8.97 36.56 -2.66
C GLU A 144 7.66 36.41 -3.43
N GLU A 145 7.73 35.95 -4.71
CA GLU A 145 6.52 35.60 -5.48
C GLU A 145 5.74 34.44 -4.82
N LEU A 146 6.45 33.39 -4.40
CA LEU A 146 5.82 32.23 -3.75
C LEU A 146 5.22 32.60 -2.40
N LYS A 147 5.85 33.47 -1.60
CA LYS A 147 5.28 33.96 -0.34
C LYS A 147 3.92 34.63 -0.54
N LYS A 148 3.76 35.45 -1.59
CA LYS A 148 2.48 36.07 -1.94
C LYS A 148 1.43 35.03 -2.30
N ILE A 149 1.76 34.09 -3.20
CA ILE A 149 0.86 32.99 -3.61
C ILE A 149 0.42 32.17 -2.40
N VAL A 150 1.35 31.84 -1.49
CA VAL A 150 1.04 31.07 -0.28
C VAL A 150 0.12 31.87 0.65
N ALA A 151 0.39 33.17 0.85
CA ALA A 151 -0.47 34.04 1.67
C ALA A 151 -1.91 34.11 1.11
N GLU A 152 -2.05 34.28 -0.21
CA GLU A 152 -3.36 34.27 -0.89
C GLU A 152 -4.10 32.94 -0.70
N LYS A 153 -3.40 31.81 -0.86
CA LYS A 153 -4.00 30.47 -0.65
C LYS A 153 -4.43 30.26 0.79
N TYR A 154 -3.63 30.70 1.78
CA TYR A 154 -4.03 30.61 3.18
C TYR A 154 -5.22 31.51 3.52
N ALA A 155 -5.28 32.73 2.95
CA ALA A 155 -6.44 33.60 3.10
C ALA A 155 -7.70 32.97 2.49
N ALA A 156 -7.62 32.44 1.27
CA ALA A 156 -8.73 31.73 0.62
C ALA A 156 -9.19 30.50 1.43
N LYS A 157 -8.24 29.71 1.98
CA LYS A 157 -8.55 28.57 2.86
C LYS A 157 -9.26 29.05 4.13
N ALA A 158 -8.83 30.15 4.75
CA ALA A 158 -9.48 30.69 5.95
C ALA A 158 -10.91 31.13 5.69
N GLU A 159 -11.17 31.83 4.57
CA GLU A 159 -12.53 32.22 4.18
C GLU A 159 -13.41 31.01 3.85
N TRP A 160 -12.87 30.00 3.12
CA TRP A 160 -13.58 28.76 2.85
C TRP A 160 -13.93 28.02 4.15
N THR A 161 -13.00 27.96 5.12
CA THR A 161 -13.21 27.33 6.43
C THR A 161 -14.36 28.00 7.19
N LYS A 162 -14.44 29.35 7.17
CA LYS A 162 -15.54 30.09 7.79
C LYS A 162 -16.88 29.81 7.10
N ALA A 163 -16.88 29.71 5.77
CA ALA A 163 -18.08 29.44 4.98
C ALA A 163 -18.56 27.98 5.07
N ASN A 164 -17.64 27.02 5.37
CA ASN A 164 -17.90 25.59 5.38
C ASN A 164 -17.34 24.92 6.64
N PRO A 165 -17.79 25.27 7.86
CA PRO A 165 -17.16 24.80 9.10
C PRO A 165 -17.21 23.28 9.29
N GLU A 166 -18.30 22.62 8.87
CA GLU A 166 -18.43 21.16 8.97
C GLU A 166 -17.49 20.43 8.00
N LEU A 167 -17.40 20.88 6.75
CA LEU A 167 -16.49 20.30 5.76
C LEU A 167 -15.03 20.55 6.14
N ALA A 168 -14.72 21.71 6.69
CA ALA A 168 -13.39 22.03 7.19
C ALA A 168 -12.98 21.11 8.34
N ALA A 169 -13.89 20.85 9.29
CA ALA A 169 -13.65 19.93 10.41
C ALA A 169 -13.45 18.49 9.92
N LYS A 170 -14.25 18.03 8.93
CA LYS A 170 -14.05 16.73 8.28
C LYS A 170 -12.68 16.63 7.61
N LEU A 171 -12.31 17.63 6.83
CA LEU A 171 -11.02 17.67 6.14
C LEU A 171 -9.84 17.62 7.12
N GLU A 172 -9.92 18.38 8.20
CA GLU A 172 -8.90 18.39 9.27
C GLU A 172 -8.81 17.00 9.94
N LEU A 173 -9.96 16.38 10.25
CA LEU A 173 -10.01 15.04 10.82
C LEU A 173 -9.36 14.02 9.87
N TRP A 174 -9.70 14.02 8.59
CA TRP A 174 -9.16 13.06 7.63
C TRP A 174 -7.64 13.20 7.45
N PHE A 175 -7.12 14.42 7.40
CA PHE A 175 -5.68 14.65 7.32
C PHE A 175 -4.93 14.49 8.66
N SER A 176 -5.67 14.35 9.78
CA SER A 176 -5.03 14.14 11.08
C SER A 176 -4.39 12.75 11.25
N GLY A 177 -4.71 11.79 10.36
CA GLY A 177 -4.25 10.41 10.44
C GLY A 177 -4.84 9.62 11.62
N LYS A 178 -5.87 10.13 12.30
CA LYS A 178 -6.56 9.41 13.37
C LYS A 178 -7.46 8.31 12.82
N ALA A 179 -7.62 7.25 13.62
CA ALA A 179 -8.56 6.18 13.31
C ALA A 179 -10.00 6.74 13.22
N PRO A 180 -10.81 6.28 12.26
CA PRO A 180 -12.20 6.68 12.15
C PRO A 180 -13.02 6.12 13.31
N LYS A 181 -14.10 6.81 13.63
CA LYS A 181 -15.10 6.29 14.57
C LYS A 181 -16.10 5.45 13.78
N VAL A 182 -16.26 4.19 14.17
CA VAL A 182 -17.18 3.24 13.55
C VAL A 182 -18.08 2.63 14.63
N ASN A 183 -19.35 2.50 14.35
CA ASN A 183 -20.28 1.80 15.23
C ASN A 183 -20.23 0.28 14.95
N TRP A 184 -19.30 -0.41 15.57
CA TRP A 184 -19.12 -1.86 15.41
C TRP A 184 -20.32 -2.70 15.87
N ASN A 185 -21.19 -2.16 16.72
CA ASN A 185 -22.34 -2.89 17.28
C ASN A 185 -23.50 -3.09 16.29
N VAL A 186 -23.47 -2.42 15.15
CA VAL A 186 -24.48 -2.60 14.08
C VAL A 186 -24.16 -3.79 13.17
N ILE A 187 -23.00 -4.41 13.36
CA ILE A 187 -22.54 -5.52 12.52
C ILE A 187 -23.03 -6.83 13.12
N GLU A 188 -24.04 -7.40 12.53
CA GLU A 188 -24.56 -8.72 12.88
C GLU A 188 -23.97 -9.76 11.95
N GLN A 189 -23.08 -10.59 12.45
CA GLN A 189 -22.49 -11.67 11.68
C GLN A 189 -23.43 -12.88 11.59
N LYS A 190 -23.32 -13.63 10.52
CA LYS A 190 -24.04 -14.88 10.35
C LYS A 190 -23.16 -16.04 10.76
N ALA A 191 -23.65 -16.86 11.67
CA ALA A 191 -22.94 -18.04 12.08
C ALA A 191 -22.67 -19.00 10.90
N GLY A 192 -21.48 -19.55 10.87
CA GLY A 192 -21.07 -20.50 9.83
C GLY A 192 -20.71 -19.86 8.50
N ASP A 193 -20.62 -18.54 8.38
CA ASP A 193 -20.18 -17.89 7.14
C ASP A 193 -18.65 -18.01 6.95
N ALA A 194 -18.22 -17.93 5.70
CA ALA A 194 -16.81 -17.71 5.36
C ALA A 194 -16.35 -16.35 5.87
N THR A 195 -15.11 -16.24 6.34
CA THR A 195 -14.61 -14.96 6.88
C THR A 195 -14.54 -13.86 5.81
N ARG A 196 -14.36 -14.21 4.50
CA ARG A 196 -14.52 -13.24 3.40
C ARG A 196 -15.95 -12.67 3.31
N SER A 197 -16.98 -13.48 3.58
CA SER A 197 -18.37 -13.03 3.58
C SER A 197 -18.68 -12.16 4.81
N ALA A 198 -18.10 -12.51 5.95
CA ALA A 198 -18.15 -11.68 7.15
C ALA A 198 -17.46 -10.32 6.92
N SER A 199 -16.31 -10.33 6.23
CA SER A 199 -15.61 -9.11 5.80
C SER A 199 -16.46 -8.24 4.88
N ALA A 200 -17.24 -8.83 3.96
CA ALA A 200 -18.16 -8.08 3.10
C ALA A 200 -19.20 -7.28 3.89
N LYS A 201 -19.73 -7.85 4.98
CA LYS A 201 -20.67 -7.14 5.86
C LYS A 201 -20.02 -5.96 6.56
N VAL A 202 -18.80 -6.16 7.09
CA VAL A 202 -18.01 -5.07 7.68
C VAL A 202 -17.75 -3.98 6.66
N LEU A 203 -17.29 -4.33 5.47
CA LEU A 203 -17.03 -3.40 4.37
C LEU A 203 -18.28 -2.61 3.97
N GLY A 204 -19.47 -3.25 4.00
CA GLY A 204 -20.74 -2.56 3.74
C GLY A 204 -21.07 -1.50 4.79
N VAL A 205 -20.71 -1.70 6.06
CA VAL A 205 -20.86 -0.68 7.12
C VAL A 205 -19.78 0.40 6.96
N LEU A 206 -18.52 0.03 6.71
CA LEU A 206 -17.44 0.98 6.51
C LEU A 206 -17.73 1.93 5.33
N ALA A 207 -18.34 1.43 4.25
CA ALA A 207 -18.73 2.25 3.10
C ALA A 207 -19.75 3.38 3.45
N THR A 208 -20.50 3.22 4.52
CA THR A 208 -21.51 4.21 4.96
C THR A 208 -21.03 5.09 6.11
N GLU A 209 -20.10 4.60 6.93
CA GLU A 209 -19.64 5.32 8.12
C GLU A 209 -18.26 5.98 7.94
N VAL A 210 -17.47 5.56 6.95
CA VAL A 210 -16.11 6.06 6.71
C VAL A 210 -16.01 6.68 5.32
N GLU A 211 -16.50 7.91 5.21
CA GLU A 211 -16.63 8.63 3.92
C GLU A 211 -15.29 8.76 3.14
N ASN A 212 -14.14 8.75 3.83
CA ASN A 212 -12.82 8.87 3.22
C ASN A 212 -12.11 7.52 3.01
N MET A 213 -12.83 6.41 3.04
CA MET A 213 -12.26 5.11 2.69
C MET A 213 -12.37 4.85 1.20
N ILE A 214 -11.29 4.37 0.59
CA ILE A 214 -11.24 3.93 -0.81
C ILE A 214 -10.84 2.46 -0.82
N VAL A 215 -11.66 1.64 -1.46
CA VAL A 215 -11.40 0.20 -1.63
C VAL A 215 -11.10 -0.09 -3.10
N SER A 216 -10.22 -1.05 -3.35
CA SER A 216 -9.82 -1.47 -4.68
C SER A 216 -9.76 -2.99 -4.75
N SER A 217 -10.04 -3.54 -5.92
CA SER A 217 -9.91 -4.98 -6.20
C SER A 217 -9.23 -5.21 -7.56
N ALA A 218 -8.45 -6.30 -7.64
CA ALA A 218 -7.78 -6.74 -8.86
C ALA A 218 -8.70 -7.62 -9.72
N ASP A 219 -9.87 -7.06 -10.10
CA ASP A 219 -10.93 -7.72 -10.88
C ASP A 219 -11.58 -8.94 -10.19
N LEU A 220 -11.55 -8.98 -8.85
CA LEU A 220 -12.03 -10.12 -8.05
C LEU A 220 -13.13 -9.74 -7.05
N SER A 221 -13.70 -8.52 -7.12
CA SER A 221 -14.59 -7.97 -6.07
C SER A 221 -15.79 -8.87 -5.72
N ASN A 222 -16.33 -9.60 -6.68
CA ASN A 222 -17.40 -10.56 -6.47
C ASN A 222 -16.95 -11.82 -5.71
N SER A 223 -15.67 -12.16 -5.76
CA SER A 223 -15.08 -13.34 -5.13
C SER A 223 -14.30 -13.01 -3.85
N ASP A 224 -13.47 -11.96 -3.86
CA ASP A 224 -12.79 -11.46 -2.66
C ASP A 224 -13.76 -10.73 -1.70
N LYS A 225 -15.01 -10.53 -2.15
CA LYS A 225 -16.11 -9.96 -1.39
C LYS A 225 -15.98 -8.47 -1.04
N THR A 226 -15.09 -7.74 -1.72
CA THR A 226 -15.08 -6.27 -1.65
C THR A 226 -16.31 -5.64 -2.32
N ASP A 227 -17.09 -6.43 -3.06
CA ASP A 227 -18.41 -6.03 -3.55
C ASP A 227 -19.39 -5.63 -2.44
N GLY A 228 -19.14 -6.05 -1.19
CA GLY A 228 -19.86 -5.57 -0.01
C GLY A 228 -19.72 -4.05 0.18
N PHE A 229 -18.53 -3.51 -0.11
CA PHE A 229 -18.28 -2.06 -0.14
C PHE A 229 -18.84 -1.42 -1.40
N LEU A 230 -18.54 -1.98 -2.57
CA LEU A 230 -18.95 -1.44 -3.87
C LEU A 230 -20.46 -1.28 -4.00
N LYS A 231 -21.27 -2.19 -3.44
CA LYS A 231 -22.75 -2.11 -3.45
C LYS A 231 -23.32 -0.91 -2.67
N LYS A 232 -22.51 -0.25 -1.85
CA LYS A 232 -22.90 0.94 -1.06
C LYS A 232 -22.36 2.25 -1.64
N THR A 233 -21.51 2.16 -2.66
CA THR A 233 -20.91 3.27 -3.38
C THR A 233 -20.89 2.94 -4.88
N HIS A 234 -20.02 3.55 -5.65
CA HIS A 234 -19.76 3.19 -7.05
C HIS A 234 -18.27 3.32 -7.38
N ALA A 235 -17.88 2.76 -8.51
CA ALA A 235 -16.50 2.83 -8.97
C ALA A 235 -16.18 4.21 -9.58
N PHE A 236 -14.92 4.61 -9.45
CA PHE A 236 -14.39 5.76 -10.19
C PHE A 236 -14.52 5.55 -11.69
N THR A 237 -14.90 6.59 -12.40
CA THR A 237 -14.85 6.68 -13.85
C THR A 237 -14.17 7.98 -14.25
N LYS A 238 -13.87 8.15 -15.54
CA LYS A 238 -13.24 9.35 -16.08
C LYS A 238 -13.96 10.65 -15.69
N ASP A 239 -15.29 10.59 -15.63
CA ASP A 239 -16.12 11.78 -15.42
C ASP A 239 -16.78 11.81 -14.04
N ASP A 240 -16.53 10.80 -13.19
CA ASP A 240 -17.13 10.67 -11.86
C ASP A 240 -16.14 10.08 -10.84
N PHE A 241 -15.68 10.94 -9.94
CA PHE A 241 -14.83 10.60 -8.80
C PHE A 241 -15.56 10.74 -7.46
N THR A 242 -16.89 10.78 -7.46
CA THR A 242 -17.72 10.85 -6.25
C THR A 242 -17.90 9.49 -5.59
N GLY A 243 -17.58 8.40 -6.30
CA GLY A 243 -17.52 7.07 -5.74
C GLY A 243 -16.30 6.85 -4.82
N ALA A 244 -16.17 5.63 -4.30
CA ALA A 244 -15.10 5.26 -3.38
C ALA A 244 -14.46 3.89 -3.72
N PHE A 245 -14.63 3.42 -4.97
CA PHE A 245 -14.10 2.14 -5.39
C PHE A 245 -13.20 2.27 -6.64
N LEU A 246 -11.99 1.71 -6.56
CA LEU A 246 -11.06 1.69 -7.69
C LEU A 246 -11.07 0.30 -8.36
N GLN A 247 -11.57 0.23 -9.59
CA GLN A 247 -11.43 -0.94 -10.44
C GLN A 247 -10.04 -0.96 -11.06
N ALA A 248 -9.13 -1.72 -10.46
CA ALA A 248 -7.73 -1.74 -10.88
C ALA A 248 -7.49 -2.66 -12.12
N GLY A 249 -8.39 -3.62 -12.35
CA GLY A 249 -8.15 -4.73 -13.27
C GLY A 249 -7.13 -5.72 -12.70
N VAL A 250 -6.77 -6.74 -13.47
CA VAL A 250 -5.78 -7.75 -13.05
C VAL A 250 -4.38 -7.12 -13.06
N SER A 251 -4.06 -6.37 -12.02
CA SER A 251 -2.78 -5.64 -11.87
C SER A 251 -2.49 -5.34 -10.40
N GLU A 252 -2.22 -6.38 -9.61
CA GLU A 252 -2.06 -6.33 -8.16
C GLU A 252 -0.97 -5.36 -7.71
N LEU A 253 0.19 -5.36 -8.37
CA LEU A 253 1.29 -4.45 -8.03
C LEU A 253 0.90 -2.99 -8.25
N THR A 254 0.29 -2.67 -9.40
CA THR A 254 -0.17 -1.31 -9.69
C THR A 254 -1.23 -0.86 -8.68
N MET A 255 -2.22 -1.71 -8.40
CA MET A 255 -3.27 -1.46 -7.42
C MET A 255 -2.68 -1.14 -6.04
N ALA A 256 -1.77 -1.99 -5.56
CA ALA A 256 -1.11 -1.79 -4.28
C ALA A 256 -0.32 -0.47 -4.25
N CYS A 257 0.44 -0.17 -5.31
CA CYS A 257 1.20 1.09 -5.42
C CYS A 257 0.29 2.32 -5.47
N CYS A 258 -0.87 2.24 -6.13
CA CYS A 258 -1.88 3.32 -6.07
C CYS A 258 -2.38 3.54 -4.63
N CYS A 259 -2.67 2.46 -3.89
CA CYS A 259 -3.06 2.56 -2.48
C CYS A 259 -1.95 3.16 -1.60
N LEU A 260 -0.68 2.84 -1.86
CA LEU A 260 0.45 3.49 -1.19
C LEU A 260 0.47 5.01 -1.50
N GLY A 261 0.28 5.38 -2.76
CA GLY A 261 0.21 6.77 -3.17
C GLY A 261 -0.93 7.54 -2.50
N MET A 262 -2.11 6.93 -2.38
CA MET A 262 -3.26 7.50 -1.66
C MET A 262 -2.94 7.69 -0.17
N ALA A 263 -2.34 6.68 0.48
CA ALA A 263 -1.94 6.77 1.89
C ALA A 263 -0.85 7.83 2.12
N LEU A 264 0.10 7.98 1.20
CA LEU A 264 1.13 9.03 1.24
C LEU A 264 0.54 10.43 1.10
N HIS A 265 -0.44 10.61 0.20
CA HIS A 265 -1.14 11.88 0.06
C HIS A 265 -1.84 12.28 1.37
N GLY A 266 -2.34 11.28 2.11
CA GLY A 266 -3.13 11.48 3.31
C GLY A 266 -4.59 11.86 3.01
N GLY A 267 -5.40 11.95 4.07
CA GLY A 267 -6.81 12.30 3.96
C GLY A 267 -7.72 11.15 3.57
N VAL A 268 -7.18 10.00 3.15
CA VAL A 268 -7.94 8.80 2.76
C VAL A 268 -7.41 7.55 3.45
N ILE A 269 -8.29 6.57 3.66
CA ILE A 269 -7.95 5.23 4.14
C ILE A 269 -8.01 4.29 2.94
N ALA A 270 -6.86 3.80 2.49
CA ALA A 270 -6.76 2.96 1.30
C ALA A 270 -6.75 1.47 1.67
N ALA A 271 -7.57 0.70 0.95
CA ALA A 271 -7.60 -0.76 1.03
C ALA A 271 -7.55 -1.38 -0.36
N CYS A 272 -6.88 -2.52 -0.51
CA CYS A 272 -6.82 -3.25 -1.77
C CYS A 272 -6.92 -4.76 -1.55
N ALA A 273 -7.58 -5.43 -2.47
CA ALA A 273 -7.96 -6.84 -2.32
C ALA A 273 -7.57 -7.69 -3.54
N THR A 274 -7.20 -8.93 -3.24
CA THR A 274 -7.01 -10.01 -4.20
C THR A 274 -7.05 -11.37 -3.47
N PHE A 275 -6.83 -12.49 -4.17
CA PHE A 275 -6.61 -13.76 -3.51
C PHE A 275 -5.24 -13.82 -2.84
N PHE A 276 -5.12 -14.60 -1.77
CA PHE A 276 -3.92 -14.59 -0.95
C PHE A 276 -2.66 -15.04 -1.70
N VAL A 277 -2.76 -16.03 -2.59
CA VAL A 277 -1.65 -16.44 -3.45
C VAL A 277 -1.09 -15.28 -4.28
N PHE A 278 -1.94 -14.36 -4.74
CA PHE A 278 -1.53 -13.20 -5.55
C PHE A 278 -0.92 -12.06 -4.73
N SER A 279 -0.83 -12.21 -3.40
CA SER A 279 0.03 -11.35 -2.59
C SER A 279 1.48 -11.38 -3.06
N ASP A 280 1.89 -12.43 -3.77
CA ASP A 280 3.21 -12.54 -4.40
C ASP A 280 3.49 -11.40 -5.37
N TYR A 281 2.50 -11.00 -6.16
CA TYR A 281 2.65 -9.86 -7.08
C TYR A 281 2.69 -8.52 -6.35
N MET A 282 2.19 -8.44 -5.12
CA MET A 282 2.14 -7.21 -4.32
C MET A 282 3.36 -7.01 -3.42
N LYS A 283 4.23 -8.00 -3.25
CA LYS A 283 5.34 -7.98 -2.27
C LYS A 283 6.23 -6.74 -2.32
N PRO A 284 6.66 -6.23 -3.48
CA PRO A 284 7.43 -4.99 -3.52
C PRO A 284 6.67 -3.80 -2.90
N ALA A 285 5.37 -3.69 -3.17
CA ALA A 285 4.52 -2.64 -2.60
C ALA A 285 4.30 -2.85 -1.11
N ILE A 286 4.04 -4.08 -0.64
CA ILE A 286 3.88 -4.41 0.78
C ILE A 286 5.15 -4.01 1.55
N ARG A 287 6.33 -4.38 1.01
CA ARG A 287 7.62 -3.99 1.59
C ARG A 287 7.78 -2.46 1.68
N MET A 288 7.39 -1.73 0.64
CA MET A 288 7.45 -0.27 0.64
C MET A 288 6.45 0.33 1.63
N ALA A 289 5.23 -0.20 1.74
CA ALA A 289 4.26 0.24 2.74
C ALA A 289 4.81 0.07 4.16
N ALA A 290 5.46 -1.06 4.46
CA ALA A 290 6.10 -1.32 5.75
C ALA A 290 7.27 -0.36 6.01
N LEU A 291 8.13 -0.15 5.02
CA LEU A 291 9.30 0.75 5.11
C LEU A 291 8.90 2.21 5.32
N MET A 292 7.82 2.64 4.66
CA MET A 292 7.29 4.01 4.71
C MET A 292 6.24 4.21 5.83
N GLU A 293 5.95 3.17 6.63
CA GLU A 293 4.96 3.19 7.72
C GLU A 293 3.56 3.63 7.26
N LEU A 294 3.11 3.14 6.09
CA LEU A 294 1.82 3.51 5.51
C LEU A 294 0.71 2.57 5.97
N PRO A 295 -0.43 3.08 6.47
CA PRO A 295 -1.50 2.27 7.04
C PRO A 295 -2.46 1.68 5.99
N VAL A 296 -1.93 1.16 4.89
CA VAL A 296 -2.73 0.49 3.84
C VAL A 296 -3.31 -0.82 4.37
N LYS A 297 -4.56 -1.12 4.02
CA LYS A 297 -5.24 -2.37 4.38
C LYS A 297 -5.17 -3.32 3.18
N PHE A 298 -4.37 -4.37 3.31
CA PHE A 298 -4.31 -5.46 2.34
C PHE A 298 -5.32 -6.52 2.73
N ILE A 299 -6.26 -6.80 1.85
CA ILE A 299 -7.34 -7.77 2.04
C ILE A 299 -7.05 -8.96 1.14
N TRP A 300 -6.81 -10.12 1.74
CA TRP A 300 -6.51 -11.34 1.00
C TRP A 300 -7.49 -12.44 1.37
N THR A 301 -8.14 -13.01 0.37
CA THR A 301 -9.07 -14.10 0.53
C THR A 301 -8.53 -15.39 -0.05
N HIS A 302 -9.22 -16.52 0.15
CA HIS A 302 -8.72 -17.82 -0.27
C HIS A 302 -7.42 -18.16 0.48
N ASP A 303 -7.54 -18.22 1.81
CA ASP A 303 -6.44 -18.18 2.78
C ASP A 303 -5.60 -19.44 2.84
N ALA A 304 -6.11 -20.61 2.33
CA ALA A 304 -5.47 -21.90 2.45
C ALA A 304 -5.92 -22.88 1.34
N PHE A 305 -5.64 -24.13 1.49
CA PHE A 305 -5.85 -25.20 0.48
C PHE A 305 -7.33 -25.44 0.08
N ARG A 306 -8.31 -24.91 0.81
CA ARG A 306 -9.75 -25.08 0.49
C ARG A 306 -10.26 -24.01 -0.50
N VAL A 307 -9.50 -23.75 -1.54
CA VAL A 307 -9.90 -22.80 -2.60
C VAL A 307 -10.82 -23.43 -3.65
N GLY A 308 -10.96 -24.76 -3.67
CA GLY A 308 -11.87 -25.50 -4.55
C GLY A 308 -11.22 -25.88 -5.87
N GLU A 309 -11.99 -25.76 -6.96
CA GLU A 309 -11.62 -26.18 -8.31
C GLU A 309 -10.52 -25.37 -8.99
N ASP A 310 -10.16 -24.24 -8.45
CA ASP A 310 -9.10 -23.36 -8.99
C ASP A 310 -7.71 -24.02 -8.98
N GLY A 311 -7.48 -24.92 -8.03
CA GLY A 311 -6.30 -25.79 -7.96
C GLY A 311 -5.00 -25.08 -7.56
N PRO A 312 -3.83 -25.71 -7.81
CA PRO A 312 -2.53 -25.32 -7.27
C PRO A 312 -2.08 -23.89 -7.63
N THR A 313 -2.57 -23.34 -8.75
CA THR A 313 -2.23 -21.98 -9.17
C THR A 313 -2.87 -20.91 -8.29
N HIS A 314 -3.86 -21.27 -7.46
CA HIS A 314 -4.63 -20.37 -6.60
C HIS A 314 -4.51 -20.72 -5.11
N GLU A 315 -3.84 -21.81 -4.77
CA GLU A 315 -3.65 -22.28 -3.40
C GLU A 315 -2.41 -21.65 -2.77
N PRO A 316 -2.56 -20.82 -1.72
CA PRO A 316 -1.43 -20.30 -0.98
C PRO A 316 -0.80 -21.41 -0.13
N VAL A 317 0.52 -21.51 -0.15
CA VAL A 317 1.31 -22.47 0.65
C VAL A 317 2.30 -21.73 1.55
N GLU A 318 3.25 -21.00 0.93
CA GLU A 318 4.28 -20.28 1.67
C GLU A 318 3.91 -18.81 1.98
N GLN A 319 2.81 -18.30 1.42
CA GLN A 319 2.44 -16.88 1.54
C GLN A 319 2.22 -16.47 3.00
N GLU A 320 1.59 -17.32 3.82
CA GLU A 320 1.38 -16.99 5.23
C GLU A 320 2.71 -16.87 5.96
N ALA A 321 3.64 -17.81 5.78
CA ALA A 321 4.97 -17.77 6.40
C ALA A 321 5.74 -16.49 6.01
N GLN A 322 5.65 -16.07 4.75
CA GLN A 322 6.30 -14.86 4.25
C GLN A 322 5.70 -13.59 4.86
N ILE A 323 4.37 -13.51 4.98
CA ILE A 323 3.69 -12.37 5.59
C ILE A 323 3.93 -12.33 7.11
N ARG A 324 3.92 -13.49 7.78
CA ARG A 324 4.29 -13.60 9.21
C ARG A 324 5.74 -13.19 9.47
N LEU A 325 6.64 -13.43 8.51
CA LEU A 325 8.02 -12.93 8.61
C LEU A 325 8.04 -11.39 8.61
N MET A 326 7.26 -10.73 7.75
CA MET A 326 7.15 -9.27 7.75
C MET A 326 6.57 -8.72 9.05
N GLU A 327 5.63 -9.42 9.68
CA GLU A 327 5.12 -9.07 11.01
C GLU A 327 6.20 -9.11 12.09
N LYS A 328 7.17 -10.01 11.99
CA LYS A 328 8.29 -10.15 12.94
C LYS A 328 9.36 -9.07 12.80
N LEU A 329 9.50 -8.48 11.63
CA LEU A 329 10.45 -7.39 11.40
C LEU A 329 10.03 -6.15 12.19
N LYS A 330 11.03 -5.38 12.63
CA LYS A 330 10.81 -4.11 13.33
C LYS A 330 11.09 -2.94 12.40
N ASN A 331 10.21 -1.95 12.44
CA ASN A 331 10.47 -0.65 11.80
C ASN A 331 11.46 0.17 12.64
N HIS A 332 11.84 1.35 12.15
CA HIS A 332 12.81 2.21 12.86
C HIS A 332 12.26 2.83 14.16
N LYS A 333 10.97 2.70 14.45
CA LYS A 333 10.37 3.05 15.76
C LYS A 333 10.31 1.88 16.73
N GLY A 334 10.80 0.71 16.33
CA GLY A 334 10.81 -0.51 17.15
C GLY A 334 9.48 -1.26 17.18
N HIS A 335 8.47 -0.82 16.41
CA HIS A 335 7.20 -1.52 16.26
C HIS A 335 7.28 -2.63 15.22
N ASN A 336 6.37 -3.60 15.24
CA ASN A 336 6.21 -4.55 14.15
C ASN A 336 5.96 -3.81 12.85
N SER A 337 6.63 -4.21 11.77
CA SER A 337 6.53 -3.52 10.49
C SER A 337 5.19 -3.74 9.77
N MET A 338 4.39 -4.70 10.24
CA MET A 338 3.07 -5.02 9.73
C MET A 338 2.18 -5.60 10.84
N LEU A 339 0.88 -5.32 10.78
CA LEU A 339 -0.14 -6.03 11.57
C LEU A 339 -0.73 -7.14 10.68
N VAL A 340 -0.69 -8.39 11.13
CA VAL A 340 -1.24 -9.54 10.40
C VAL A 340 -2.38 -10.15 11.19
N LEU A 341 -3.54 -10.32 10.55
CA LEU A 341 -4.79 -10.78 11.15
C LEU A 341 -5.40 -11.88 10.30
N ARG A 342 -5.56 -13.08 10.85
CA ARG A 342 -6.23 -14.21 10.21
C ARG A 342 -7.29 -14.78 11.15
N PRO A 343 -8.54 -14.22 11.09
CA PRO A 343 -9.60 -14.56 12.03
C PRO A 343 -10.16 -15.96 11.81
N ALA A 344 -10.56 -16.60 12.93
CA ALA A 344 -11.05 -17.97 12.97
C ALA A 344 -12.50 -18.13 12.50
N ASP A 345 -13.32 -17.08 12.65
CA ASP A 345 -14.73 -17.10 12.26
C ASP A 345 -15.28 -15.71 11.91
N ALA A 346 -16.58 -15.64 11.71
CA ALA A 346 -17.25 -14.40 11.31
C ALA A 346 -17.20 -13.31 12.41
N GLU A 347 -17.32 -13.67 13.68
CA GLU A 347 -17.28 -12.70 14.78
C GLU A 347 -15.85 -12.18 14.99
N GLU A 348 -14.87 -13.07 14.99
CA GLU A 348 -13.46 -12.68 15.07
C GLU A 348 -13.03 -11.78 13.89
N THR A 349 -13.68 -11.94 12.71
CA THR A 349 -13.48 -11.05 11.54
C THR A 349 -13.88 -9.61 11.85
N THR A 350 -14.93 -9.39 12.61
CA THR A 350 -15.32 -8.02 13.02
C THR A 350 -14.25 -7.39 13.92
N VAL A 351 -13.68 -8.17 14.85
CA VAL A 351 -12.58 -7.70 15.69
C VAL A 351 -11.32 -7.41 14.88
N ALA A 352 -11.01 -8.27 13.91
CA ALA A 352 -9.86 -8.07 13.01
C ALA A 352 -10.00 -6.76 12.22
N TRP A 353 -11.16 -6.46 11.68
CA TRP A 353 -11.42 -5.19 11.00
C TRP A 353 -11.31 -3.98 11.93
N LYS A 354 -11.83 -4.09 13.17
CA LYS A 354 -11.67 -3.03 14.17
C LYS A 354 -10.19 -2.72 14.40
N LEU A 355 -9.38 -3.74 14.66
CA LEU A 355 -7.93 -3.59 14.84
C LEU A 355 -7.26 -3.00 13.59
N ALA A 356 -7.69 -3.43 12.40
CA ALA A 356 -7.19 -2.89 11.14
C ALA A 356 -7.48 -1.40 11.00
N MET A 357 -8.68 -0.93 11.35
CA MET A 357 -9.05 0.48 11.26
C MET A 357 -8.37 1.33 12.35
N GLU A 358 -8.09 0.76 13.51
CA GLU A 358 -7.35 1.40 14.61
C GLU A 358 -5.83 1.48 14.31
N ASN A 359 -5.29 0.61 13.45
CA ASN A 359 -3.88 0.65 13.04
C ASN A 359 -3.64 1.75 12.00
N THR A 360 -3.13 2.90 12.44
CA THR A 360 -2.86 4.08 11.61
C THR A 360 -1.38 4.30 11.30
N SER A 361 -0.50 3.38 11.65
CA SER A 361 0.96 3.60 11.60
C SER A 361 1.74 2.54 10.82
N THR A 362 1.11 1.42 10.45
CA THR A 362 1.75 0.34 9.69
C THR A 362 0.73 -0.31 8.76
N PRO A 363 1.16 -1.01 7.69
CA PRO A 363 0.25 -1.77 6.87
C PRO A 363 -0.42 -2.89 7.67
N THR A 364 -1.64 -3.24 7.30
CA THR A 364 -2.38 -4.35 7.88
C THR A 364 -2.68 -5.40 6.82
N ALA A 365 -2.41 -6.66 7.12
CA ALA A 365 -2.84 -7.82 6.36
C ALA A 365 -4.10 -8.41 7.02
N LEU A 366 -5.15 -8.54 6.23
CA LEU A 366 -6.41 -9.20 6.60
C LEU A 366 -6.55 -10.44 5.71
N ILE A 367 -6.46 -11.64 6.31
CA ILE A 367 -6.43 -12.92 5.59
C ILE A 367 -7.71 -13.69 5.90
N PHE A 368 -8.52 -13.98 4.86
CA PHE A 368 -9.86 -14.53 5.00
C PHE A 368 -10.07 -15.81 4.21
N SER A 369 -10.87 -16.72 4.78
CA SER A 369 -11.24 -17.99 4.14
C SER A 369 -12.18 -17.81 2.95
N ARG A 370 -12.07 -18.71 1.96
CA ARG A 370 -13.08 -18.89 0.91
C ARG A 370 -14.25 -19.72 1.40
N GLN A 371 -13.98 -20.83 2.07
CA GLN A 371 -14.96 -21.76 2.58
C GLN A 371 -15.67 -21.24 3.83
N ASN A 372 -16.86 -21.74 4.05
CA ASN A 372 -17.57 -21.53 5.30
C ASN A 372 -16.83 -22.17 6.46
N ILE A 373 -16.88 -21.55 7.63
CA ILE A 373 -16.19 -21.99 8.83
C ILE A 373 -17.22 -22.05 9.98
N ALA A 374 -17.20 -23.12 10.78
CA ALA A 374 -17.99 -23.18 12.00
C ALA A 374 -17.54 -22.08 12.96
N ASN A 375 -18.51 -21.46 13.64
CA ASN A 375 -18.18 -20.50 14.69
C ASN A 375 -17.40 -21.18 15.82
N LEU A 376 -16.60 -20.40 16.51
CA LEU A 376 -16.00 -20.79 17.77
C LEU A 376 -17.10 -21.16 18.79
N PRO A 377 -16.78 -21.99 19.80
CA PRO A 377 -17.75 -22.39 20.81
C PRO A 377 -18.51 -21.20 21.44
N ALA A 378 -19.78 -21.41 21.75
CA ALA A 378 -20.62 -20.37 22.32
C ALA A 378 -20.08 -19.84 23.66
N GLY A 379 -20.21 -18.54 23.89
CA GLY A 379 -19.75 -17.88 25.11
C GLY A 379 -18.32 -17.34 25.08
N ASN A 380 -17.63 -17.45 23.93
CA ASN A 380 -16.32 -16.84 23.76
C ASN A 380 -16.38 -15.31 23.84
N ASP A 381 -15.41 -14.72 24.52
CA ASP A 381 -15.17 -13.28 24.52
C ASP A 381 -14.25 -12.91 23.35
N TYR A 382 -14.84 -12.61 22.21
CA TYR A 382 -14.11 -12.22 21.00
C TYR A 382 -13.25 -10.97 21.16
N SER A 383 -13.50 -10.14 22.20
CA SER A 383 -12.63 -9.00 22.47
C SER A 383 -11.19 -9.40 22.77
N GLN A 384 -10.98 -10.64 23.26
CA GLN A 384 -9.65 -11.18 23.55
C GLN A 384 -8.80 -11.39 22.30
N ALA A 385 -9.41 -11.52 21.13
CA ALA A 385 -8.69 -11.58 19.84
C ALA A 385 -7.76 -10.37 19.63
N ALA A 386 -8.10 -9.22 20.23
CA ALA A 386 -7.26 -8.03 20.23
C ALA A 386 -5.89 -8.22 20.91
N LYS A 387 -5.73 -9.25 21.73
CA LYS A 387 -4.45 -9.63 22.34
C LYS A 387 -3.59 -10.54 21.46
N GLY A 388 -4.12 -10.95 20.30
CA GLY A 388 -3.42 -11.72 19.28
C GLY A 388 -3.52 -13.23 19.42
N ALA A 389 -3.72 -13.76 20.62
CA ALA A 389 -4.08 -15.15 20.89
C ALA A 389 -4.85 -15.25 22.20
N TYR A 390 -5.82 -16.16 22.25
CA TYR A 390 -6.66 -16.37 23.43
C TYR A 390 -7.27 -17.78 23.45
N ILE A 391 -7.71 -18.24 24.61
CA ILE A 391 -8.31 -19.57 24.80
C ILE A 391 -9.74 -19.53 24.29
N VAL A 392 -10.11 -20.46 23.40
CA VAL A 392 -11.43 -20.57 22.80
C VAL A 392 -12.20 -21.81 23.27
N ALA A 393 -11.49 -22.82 23.76
CA ALA A 393 -12.10 -24.02 24.35
C ALA A 393 -11.12 -24.69 25.33
N GLY A 394 -11.66 -25.42 26.32
CA GLY A 394 -10.89 -26.13 27.33
C GLY A 394 -10.11 -25.17 28.24
N SER A 395 -10.74 -24.70 29.30
CA SER A 395 -10.17 -23.75 30.26
C SER A 395 -9.38 -24.39 31.40
N ASP A 396 -9.09 -25.68 31.34
CA ASP A 396 -8.38 -26.39 32.42
C ASP A 396 -7.03 -25.75 32.72
N GLU A 397 -6.74 -25.54 34.00
CA GLU A 397 -5.48 -24.93 34.43
C GLU A 397 -4.24 -25.74 34.00
N ASN A 398 -4.41 -27.08 33.85
CA ASN A 398 -3.34 -28.01 33.47
C ASN A 398 -3.78 -28.88 32.30
N PRO A 399 -3.80 -28.39 31.03
CA PRO A 399 -4.08 -29.22 29.88
C PRO A 399 -2.92 -30.18 29.60
N ASP A 400 -3.25 -31.41 29.16
CA ASP A 400 -2.23 -32.36 28.68
C ASP A 400 -1.60 -31.90 27.38
N VAL A 401 -2.40 -31.20 26.55
CA VAL A 401 -2.02 -30.68 25.22
C VAL A 401 -2.69 -29.33 24.97
N ILE A 402 -1.96 -28.41 24.35
CA ILE A 402 -2.47 -27.16 23.81
C ILE A 402 -2.43 -27.21 22.29
N LEU A 403 -3.56 -27.02 21.64
CA LEU A 403 -3.69 -26.89 20.20
C LEU A 403 -3.81 -25.41 19.84
N VAL A 404 -2.95 -24.93 18.93
CA VAL A 404 -2.90 -23.51 18.55
C VAL A 404 -3.06 -23.42 17.03
N ALA A 405 -3.99 -22.60 16.57
CA ALA A 405 -4.13 -22.28 15.15
C ALA A 405 -4.63 -20.85 14.94
N SER A 406 -4.60 -20.41 13.69
CA SER A 406 -5.26 -19.20 13.22
C SER A 406 -6.24 -19.53 12.07
N GLY A 407 -7.17 -18.64 11.79
CA GLY A 407 -8.08 -18.81 10.65
C GLY A 407 -8.91 -20.09 10.71
N SER A 408 -9.13 -20.66 9.54
CA SER A 408 -9.98 -21.85 9.35
C SER A 408 -9.51 -23.09 10.11
N GLU A 409 -8.23 -23.18 10.46
CA GLU A 409 -7.66 -24.34 11.15
C GLU A 409 -8.11 -24.44 12.61
N VAL A 410 -8.56 -23.33 13.23
CA VAL A 410 -9.10 -23.37 14.59
C VAL A 410 -10.32 -24.31 14.69
N SER A 411 -11.24 -24.21 13.73
CA SER A 411 -12.41 -25.10 13.67
C SER A 411 -12.01 -26.58 13.40
N THR A 412 -10.93 -26.80 12.66
CA THR A 412 -10.37 -28.14 12.43
C THR A 412 -9.77 -28.71 13.70
N LEU A 413 -9.06 -27.89 14.50
CA LEU A 413 -8.53 -28.31 15.79
C LEU A 413 -9.64 -28.64 16.77
N GLU A 414 -10.74 -27.86 16.81
CA GLU A 414 -11.89 -28.15 17.67
C GLU A 414 -12.52 -29.51 17.34
N ALA A 415 -12.75 -29.78 16.03
CA ALA A 415 -13.27 -31.08 15.59
C ALA A 415 -12.32 -32.24 15.92
N GLY A 416 -10.99 -32.04 15.79
CA GLY A 416 -9.98 -33.02 16.19
C GLY A 416 -9.91 -33.23 17.71
N ALA A 417 -10.04 -32.16 18.48
CA ALA A 417 -10.04 -32.21 19.94
C ALA A 417 -11.18 -33.04 20.51
N GLU A 418 -12.36 -33.03 19.87
CA GLU A 418 -13.48 -33.89 20.26
C GLU A 418 -13.12 -35.39 20.24
N LEU A 419 -12.27 -35.80 19.31
CA LEU A 419 -11.80 -37.19 19.25
C LEU A 419 -10.85 -37.50 20.41
N LEU A 420 -9.88 -36.63 20.67
CA LEU A 420 -8.89 -36.80 21.74
C LEU A 420 -9.52 -36.74 23.13
N ARG A 421 -10.54 -35.90 23.35
CA ARG A 421 -11.29 -35.84 24.62
C ARG A 421 -11.98 -37.16 24.95
N LYS A 422 -12.41 -37.96 23.95
CA LYS A 422 -12.97 -39.29 24.16
C LYS A 422 -11.96 -40.25 24.79
N ASP A 423 -10.67 -40.05 24.52
CA ASP A 423 -9.57 -40.83 25.07
C ASP A 423 -9.10 -40.27 26.44
N GLY A 424 -9.84 -39.33 27.03
CA GLY A 424 -9.56 -38.73 28.32
C GLY A 424 -8.46 -37.67 28.35
N ILE A 425 -8.02 -37.19 27.20
CA ILE A 425 -6.95 -36.19 27.05
C ILE A 425 -7.55 -34.78 27.32
N LYS A 426 -6.96 -34.05 28.27
CA LYS A 426 -7.32 -32.66 28.53
C LYS A 426 -6.71 -31.73 27.52
N ILE A 427 -7.53 -31.02 26.77
CA ILE A 427 -7.11 -30.19 25.66
C ILE A 427 -7.53 -28.75 25.88
N ARG A 428 -6.59 -27.84 25.67
CA ARG A 428 -6.84 -26.41 25.49
C ARG A 428 -6.73 -26.07 24.01
N ILE A 429 -7.67 -25.26 23.50
CA ILE A 429 -7.62 -24.74 22.13
C ILE A 429 -7.44 -23.22 22.19
N VAL A 430 -6.48 -22.74 21.40
CA VAL A 430 -6.11 -21.35 21.32
C VAL A 430 -6.32 -20.87 19.89
N SER A 431 -7.14 -19.83 19.70
CA SER A 431 -7.16 -19.05 18.47
C SER A 431 -6.05 -18.01 18.54
N ALA A 432 -5.22 -17.97 17.50
CA ALA A 432 -4.09 -17.04 17.39
C ALA A 432 -4.21 -16.17 16.11
N PRO A 433 -5.20 -15.28 16.00
CA PRO A 433 -5.41 -14.46 14.81
C PRO A 433 -4.23 -13.56 14.46
N SER A 434 -3.38 -13.20 15.44
CA SER A 434 -2.19 -12.37 15.22
C SER A 434 -1.03 -12.77 16.13
N GLU A 435 -0.04 -13.44 15.57
CA GLU A 435 1.17 -13.79 16.32
C GLU A 435 1.93 -12.56 16.83
N GLY A 436 2.03 -11.51 16.04
CA GLY A 436 2.75 -10.30 16.40
C GLY A 436 2.13 -9.57 17.58
N LEU A 437 0.80 -9.48 17.64
CA LEU A 437 0.10 -8.93 18.80
C LEU A 437 0.30 -9.80 20.05
N PHE A 438 0.21 -11.12 19.91
CA PHE A 438 0.44 -12.03 21.02
C PHE A 438 1.86 -11.93 21.56
N ARG A 439 2.86 -11.89 20.71
CA ARG A 439 4.28 -11.74 21.10
C ARG A 439 4.58 -10.39 21.76
N SER A 440 3.76 -9.38 21.53
CA SER A 440 3.88 -8.06 22.17
C SER A 440 3.21 -7.98 23.55
N GLN A 441 2.43 -8.99 23.94
CA GLN A 441 1.80 -9.05 25.27
C GLN A 441 2.84 -9.30 26.38
N SER A 442 2.46 -9.04 27.61
CA SER A 442 3.29 -9.34 28.79
C SER A 442 3.58 -10.84 28.88
N LYS A 443 4.70 -11.22 29.51
CA LYS A 443 5.05 -12.62 29.72
C LYS A 443 4.02 -13.37 30.57
N GLU A 444 3.39 -12.66 31.50
CA GLU A 444 2.31 -13.21 32.33
C GLU A 444 1.12 -13.60 31.45
N TYR A 445 0.71 -12.73 30.53
CA TYR A 445 -0.36 -13.05 29.59
C TYR A 445 0.02 -14.19 28.65
N GLN A 446 1.22 -14.14 28.06
CA GLN A 446 1.68 -15.22 27.20
C GLN A 446 1.66 -16.57 27.93
N ASN A 447 2.16 -16.63 29.17
CA ASN A 447 2.15 -17.83 29.98
C ASN A 447 0.75 -18.27 30.44
N SER A 448 -0.21 -17.37 30.60
CA SER A 448 -1.59 -17.75 30.92
C SER A 448 -2.27 -18.47 29.73
N ILE A 449 -1.87 -18.15 28.50
CA ILE A 449 -2.40 -18.79 27.30
C ILE A 449 -1.62 -20.06 26.96
N ILE A 450 -0.27 -19.96 26.89
CA ILE A 450 0.66 -21.04 26.57
C ILE A 450 1.72 -21.11 27.67
N PRO A 451 1.50 -21.90 28.72
CA PRO A 451 2.48 -22.04 29.82
C PRO A 451 3.84 -22.56 29.32
N THR A 452 4.90 -22.07 29.95
CA THR A 452 6.26 -22.57 29.67
C THR A 452 6.34 -24.06 29.95
N GLY A 453 6.83 -24.84 28.99
CA GLY A 453 6.96 -26.29 29.07
C GLY A 453 5.70 -27.08 28.71
N ALA A 454 4.60 -26.44 28.33
CA ALA A 454 3.42 -27.11 27.81
C ALA A 454 3.71 -27.85 26.51
N LYS A 455 2.99 -28.95 26.27
CA LYS A 455 2.99 -29.65 24.97
C LYS A 455 2.07 -28.87 24.04
N VAL A 456 2.65 -28.29 22.98
CA VAL A 456 1.93 -27.45 22.03
C VAL A 456 2.01 -28.09 20.66
N PHE A 457 0.84 -28.13 19.94
CA PHE A 457 0.74 -28.49 18.54
C PHE A 457 -0.01 -27.38 17.79
N GLY A 458 0.50 -27.03 16.58
CA GLY A 458 -0.06 -26.04 15.68
C GLY A 458 -0.14 -26.55 14.25
#